data_47930b7ef072ad267f954a1e63f70375
#
_entry.id   47930b7ef072ad267f954a1e63f70375
#
_cell.length_a   1.000
_cell.length_b   1.000
_cell.length_c   1.000
_cell.angle_alpha   90.00
_cell.angle_beta   90.00
_cell.angle_gamma   90.00
#
_symmetry.space_group_name_H-M   'P 1'
#
loop_
_entity.id
_entity.type
_entity.pdbx_description
1 polymer ?
#
loop_
_entity_poly.entity_id
_entity_poly.type
_entity_poly.pdbx_seq_one_letter_code
_entity_poly.pdbx_strand_id
1 'polypeptide(L)'
;MTTTTSLANVKAHLSAIVGSVHDTHERVVITRNGEPAAVLIAPDDLASLEETLDILSDKALMAQVAEARAEIDSGETVELAALRRQ
;
A
#
# COMPACT_ATOMS: atom_id res chain seq x y z
N MET A 1 -8.13 3.17 12.96
CA MET A 1 -7.49 4.42 13.36
C MET A 1 -6.20 4.64 12.57
N THR A 2 -5.76 5.85 12.50
CA THR A 2 -4.55 6.18 11.75
C THR A 2 -3.56 6.90 12.66
N THR A 3 -2.35 6.39 12.71
CA THR A 3 -1.27 6.98 13.50
C THR A 3 -0.22 7.53 12.55
N THR A 4 0.31 8.69 12.87
CA THR A 4 1.39 9.29 12.08
C THR A 4 2.68 9.28 12.90
N THR A 5 3.75 8.81 12.32
CA THR A 5 5.03 8.75 13.00
C THR A 5 6.17 8.95 12.00
N SER A 6 7.35 9.26 12.53
CA SER A 6 8.52 9.51 11.69
C SER A 6 9.17 8.21 11.22
N LEU A 7 9.89 8.31 10.11
CA LEU A 7 10.66 7.18 9.61
C LEU A 7 11.70 6.70 10.64
N ALA A 8 12.32 7.61 11.34
CA ALA A 8 13.30 7.26 12.36
C ALA A 8 12.67 6.40 13.47
N ASN A 9 11.47 6.79 13.92
CA ASN A 9 10.75 6.02 14.93
C ASN A 9 10.34 4.64 14.39
N VAL A 10 9.91 4.59 13.14
CA VAL A 10 9.55 3.32 12.49
C VAL A 10 10.76 2.39 12.41
N LYS A 11 11.90 2.91 12.02
CA LYS A 11 13.12 2.10 11.95
C LYS A 11 13.51 1.54 13.32
N ALA A 12 13.36 2.34 14.35
CA ALA A 12 13.72 1.93 15.69
C ALA A 12 12.75 0.90 16.29
N HIS A 13 11.48 0.92 15.86
CA HIS A 13 10.43 0.09 16.47
C HIS A 13 9.63 -0.67 15.42
N LEU A 14 10.23 -1.02 14.30
CA LEU A 14 9.52 -1.61 13.17
C LEU A 14 8.76 -2.88 13.55
N SER A 15 9.38 -3.78 14.27
CA SER A 15 8.75 -5.04 14.66
C SER A 15 7.49 -4.80 15.49
N ALA A 16 7.57 -3.90 16.46
CA ALA A 16 6.43 -3.58 17.31
C ALA A 16 5.32 -2.89 16.52
N ILE A 17 5.70 -2.01 15.60
CA ILE A 17 4.74 -1.28 14.77
C ILE A 17 4.03 -2.24 13.82
N VAL A 18 4.77 -3.13 13.19
CA VAL A 18 4.18 -4.14 12.29
C VAL A 18 3.21 -5.03 13.07
N GLY A 19 3.57 -5.46 14.28
CA GLY A 19 2.71 -6.24 15.12
C GLY A 19 1.41 -5.50 15.46
N SER A 20 1.52 -4.23 15.80
CA SER A 20 0.36 -3.41 16.10
C SER A 20 -0.56 -3.25 14.90
N VAL A 21 0.00 -2.99 13.72
CA VAL A 21 -0.76 -2.87 12.49
C VAL A 21 -1.50 -4.18 12.19
N HIS A 22 -0.81 -5.30 12.35
CA HIS A 22 -1.40 -6.62 12.10
C HIS A 22 -2.53 -6.93 13.09
N ASP A 23 -2.32 -6.67 14.37
CA ASP A 23 -3.24 -7.07 15.42
C ASP A 23 -4.44 -6.15 15.56
N THR A 24 -4.23 -4.85 15.40
CA THR A 24 -5.28 -3.86 15.63
C THR A 24 -5.83 -3.25 14.35
N HIS A 25 -5.31 -3.63 13.19
CA HIS A 25 -5.69 -3.07 11.89
C HIS A 25 -5.48 -1.56 11.83
N GLU A 26 -4.54 -1.07 12.60
CA GLU A 26 -4.18 0.34 12.59
C GLU A 26 -3.35 0.65 11.35
N ARG A 27 -3.58 1.83 10.78
CA ARG A 27 -2.76 2.33 9.68
C ARG A 27 -1.72 3.27 10.25
N VAL A 28 -0.49 3.13 9.81
CA VAL A 28 0.60 3.98 10.28
C VAL A 28 1.15 4.77 9.10
N VAL A 29 0.98 6.09 9.15
CA VAL A 29 1.56 6.98 8.15
C VAL A 29 2.98 7.30 8.57
N ILE A 30 3.92 6.99 7.69
CA ILE A 30 5.34 7.21 7.94
C ILE A 30 5.75 8.51 7.28
N THR A 31 6.27 9.44 8.08
CA THR A 31 6.75 10.71 7.54
C THR A 31 8.25 10.72 7.37
N ARG A 32 8.70 11.47 6.37
CA ARG A 32 10.10 11.70 6.12
C ARG A 32 10.28 13.19 5.91
N ASN A 33 11.15 13.80 6.71
CA ASN A 33 11.33 15.25 6.69
C ASN A 33 10.02 16.02 6.88
N GLY A 34 9.16 15.48 7.75
CA GLY A 34 7.88 16.12 8.08
C GLY A 34 6.77 15.89 7.06
N GLU A 35 7.03 15.16 6.00
CA GLU A 35 6.03 14.89 4.96
C GLU A 35 5.70 13.41 4.87
N PRO A 36 4.43 13.06 4.59
CA PRO A 36 4.05 11.67 4.42
C PRO A 36 4.81 11.03 3.28
N ALA A 37 5.43 9.88 3.55
CA ALA A 37 6.24 9.18 2.58
C ALA A 37 5.71 7.77 2.30
N ALA A 38 5.07 7.13 3.28
CA ALA A 38 4.59 5.76 3.13
C ALA A 38 3.52 5.48 4.17
N VAL A 39 2.80 4.38 3.96
CA VAL A 39 1.78 3.92 4.91
C VAL A 39 1.98 2.44 5.15
N LEU A 40 1.95 2.04 6.42
CA LEU A 40 1.88 0.64 6.80
C LEU A 40 0.43 0.26 7.01
N ILE A 41 0.01 -0.81 6.39
CA ILE A 41 -1.36 -1.31 6.45
C ILE A 41 -1.34 -2.83 6.48
N ALA A 42 -2.26 -3.44 7.22
CA ALA A 42 -2.35 -4.88 7.30
C ALA A 42 -2.75 -5.46 5.93
N PRO A 43 -2.22 -6.65 5.55
CA PRO A 43 -2.55 -7.25 4.26
C PRO A 43 -4.05 -7.47 4.06
N ASP A 44 -4.77 -7.84 5.11
CA ASP A 44 -6.22 -8.05 5.05
C ASP A 44 -6.96 -6.76 4.74
N ASP A 45 -6.51 -5.66 5.34
CA ASP A 45 -7.11 -4.36 5.11
C ASP A 45 -6.85 -3.88 3.69
N LEU A 46 -5.66 -4.13 3.18
CA LEU A 46 -5.33 -3.79 1.80
C LEU A 46 -6.19 -4.58 0.83
N ALA A 47 -6.35 -5.88 1.08
CA ALA A 47 -7.20 -6.73 0.24
C ALA A 47 -8.64 -6.24 0.24
N SER A 48 -9.15 -5.85 1.40
CA SER A 48 -10.52 -5.30 1.51
C SER A 48 -10.67 -4.00 0.74
N LEU A 49 -9.68 -3.13 0.79
CA LEU A 49 -9.68 -1.89 0.03
C LEU A 49 -9.68 -2.16 -1.47
N GLU A 50 -8.85 -3.10 -1.92
CA GLU A 50 -8.79 -3.47 -3.32
C GLU A 50 -10.10 -4.05 -3.80
N GLU A 51 -10.74 -4.92 -3.03
CA GLU A 51 -12.05 -5.46 -3.36
C GLU A 51 -13.10 -4.37 -3.47
N THR A 52 -13.10 -3.43 -2.53
CA THR A 52 -14.05 -2.32 -2.54
C THR A 52 -13.86 -1.46 -3.77
N LEU A 53 -12.63 -1.17 -4.13
CA LEU A 53 -12.33 -0.39 -5.33
C LEU A 53 -12.74 -1.12 -6.60
N ASP A 54 -12.54 -2.42 -6.65
CA ASP A 54 -12.97 -3.24 -7.79
C ASP A 54 -14.49 -3.18 -7.96
N ILE A 55 -15.23 -3.30 -6.86
CA ILE A 55 -16.69 -3.22 -6.89
C ILE A 55 -17.16 -1.85 -7.35
N LEU A 56 -16.57 -0.79 -6.81
CA LEU A 56 -16.97 0.57 -7.12
C LEU A 56 -16.63 0.98 -8.54
N SER A 57 -15.55 0.46 -9.10
CA SER A 57 -15.11 0.78 -10.45
C SER A 57 -15.66 -0.16 -11.50
N ASP A 58 -16.44 -1.14 -11.07
CA ASP A 58 -17.01 -2.13 -11.99
C ASP A 58 -17.92 -1.48 -13.01
N LYS A 59 -17.98 -2.05 -14.20
CA LYS A 59 -18.85 -1.65 -15.32
C LYS A 59 -18.48 -0.30 -15.93
N ALA A 60 -18.46 0.76 -15.16
CA ALA A 60 -18.23 2.10 -15.71
C ALA A 60 -16.84 2.25 -16.32
N LEU A 61 -15.85 1.65 -15.68
CA LEU A 61 -14.44 1.83 -16.07
C LEU A 61 -13.79 0.53 -16.52
N MET A 62 -14.55 -0.54 -16.59
CA MET A 62 -13.97 -1.86 -16.83
C MET A 62 -13.12 -1.93 -18.10
N ALA A 63 -13.60 -1.39 -19.20
CA ALA A 63 -12.84 -1.40 -20.44
C ALA A 63 -11.55 -0.60 -20.32
N GLN A 64 -11.63 0.59 -19.76
CA GLN A 64 -10.47 1.45 -19.58
C GLN A 64 -9.50 0.85 -18.58
N VAL A 65 -10.01 0.28 -17.53
CA VAL A 65 -9.19 -0.38 -16.51
C VAL A 65 -8.47 -1.58 -17.10
N ALA A 66 -9.16 -2.34 -17.95
CA ALA A 66 -8.55 -3.50 -18.59
C ALA A 66 -7.37 -3.09 -19.48
N GLU A 67 -7.52 -2.03 -20.26
CA GLU A 67 -6.44 -1.52 -21.08
C GLU A 67 -5.27 -1.01 -20.24
N ALA A 68 -5.58 -0.21 -19.24
CA ALA A 68 -4.57 0.33 -18.34
C ALA A 68 -3.86 -0.79 -17.61
N ARG A 69 -4.60 -1.81 -17.19
CA ARG A 69 -4.01 -2.94 -16.49
C ARG A 69 -3.07 -3.74 -17.38
N ALA A 70 -3.41 -3.90 -18.65
CA ALA A 70 -2.54 -4.60 -19.59
C ALA A 70 -1.22 -3.86 -19.75
N GLU A 71 -1.26 -2.54 -19.87
CA GLU A 71 -0.06 -1.73 -19.97
C GLU A 71 0.75 -1.75 -18.67
N ILE A 72 0.06 -1.64 -17.56
CA ILE A 72 0.69 -1.67 -16.24
C ILE A 72 1.33 -3.03 -15.98
N ASP A 73 0.66 -4.10 -16.32
CA ASP A 73 1.21 -5.44 -16.13
C ASP A 73 2.50 -5.62 -16.90
N SER A 74 2.57 -5.09 -18.12
CA SER A 74 3.80 -5.17 -18.90
C SER A 74 4.92 -4.34 -18.30
N GLY A 75 4.64 -3.08 -17.98
CA GLY A 75 5.64 -2.17 -17.45
C GLY A 75 5.95 -2.37 -15.99
N GLU A 76 4.91 -2.48 -15.19
CA GLU A 76 5.04 -2.58 -13.76
C GLU A 76 5.71 -3.88 -13.31
N THR A 77 5.39 -4.97 -13.98
CA THR A 77 6.01 -6.25 -13.65
C THR A 77 7.53 -6.16 -13.82
N VAL A 78 7.98 -5.51 -14.87
CA VAL A 78 9.41 -5.32 -15.11
C VAL A 78 10.02 -4.43 -14.04
N GLU A 79 9.35 -3.35 -13.68
CA GLU A 79 9.82 -2.44 -12.64
C GLU A 79 9.92 -3.12 -11.28
N LEU A 80 8.90 -3.89 -10.92
CA LEU A 80 8.91 -4.59 -9.65
C LEU A 80 10.04 -5.62 -9.61
N ALA A 81 10.28 -6.31 -10.70
CA ALA A 81 11.39 -7.25 -10.77
C ALA A 81 12.72 -6.55 -10.60
N ALA A 82 12.87 -5.39 -11.22
CA ALA A 82 14.08 -4.59 -11.08
C ALA A 82 14.28 -4.11 -9.65
N LEU A 83 13.22 -3.65 -9.01
CA LEU A 83 13.28 -3.20 -7.62
C LEU A 83 13.63 -4.33 -6.66
N ARG A 84 13.12 -5.51 -6.92
CA ARG A 84 13.41 -6.66 -6.07
C ARG A 84 14.86 -7.12 -6.14
N ARG A 85 15.53 -6.83 -7.25
CA ARG A 85 16.92 -7.19 -7.42
C ARG A 85 17.86 -6.23 -6.70
N GLN A 86 17.38 -5.08 -6.35
CA GLN A 86 18.15 -4.09 -5.62
C GLN A 86 18.02 -4.34 -4.12
#